data_4e9322a2533de12506428cfecb1f24af
#
_entry.id   4e9322a2533de12506428cfecb1f24af
#
_cell.length_a   1.000
_cell.length_b   1.000
_cell.length_c   1.000
_cell.angle_alpha   90.00
_cell.angle_beta   90.00
_cell.angle_gamma   90.00
#
_symmetry.space_group_name_H-M   'P 1'
#
loop_
_entity.id
_entity.type
_entity.pdbx_description
1 polymer ?
#
loop_
_entity_poly.entity_id
_entity_poly.type
_entity_poly.pdbx_seq_one_letter_code
_entity_poly.pdbx_strand_id
1 'polypeptide(L)'
;MRFRISSAVCLSLSLLATGAASASAADPGGVSASTPTAPTTKKSTVAPVVPAGAAPVTARSANIAYRGPVYERTATGQVVPYTPPGPAQAAQESATGGSPAGTLAPVKPELLVPGTRARYVEGLAAAPMSAPLTVQEIVWAGDEIIGLPYIYGGGHNGSFSSPGYDCSGTVSFALHGAALLTMPEDSSELEAFGSAGQGRWVTIFSNAGHAYMTVAGLRLDTSAQDDPSNQQGPRWRPLRRANTSYAVRHPLGL
;
A
#
# COMPACT_ATOMS: atom_id res chain seq x y z
N MET A 1 12.32 -55.25 13.46
CA MET A 1 11.03 -55.53 12.85
C MET A 1 10.92 -54.71 11.58
N ARG A 2 10.97 -55.29 10.42
CA ARG A 2 11.02 -54.63 9.11
C ARG A 2 9.60 -54.64 8.53
N PHE A 3 9.11 -53.50 8.06
CA PHE A 3 7.95 -53.48 7.17
C PHE A 3 8.28 -52.67 5.91
N ARG A 4 8.08 -53.32 4.79
CA ARG A 4 8.27 -52.83 3.43
C ARG A 4 6.97 -52.14 2.98
N ILE A 5 7.08 -51.06 2.25
CA ILE A 5 6.01 -50.38 1.60
C ILE A 5 6.11 -50.58 0.09
N SER A 6 5.03 -51.08 -0.50
CA SER A 6 4.87 -51.32 -1.93
C SER A 6 4.45 -50.04 -2.65
N SER A 7 5.09 -49.86 -3.79
CA SER A 7 4.70 -48.86 -4.81
C SER A 7 3.47 -49.32 -5.61
N ALA A 8 2.59 -48.43 -5.92
CA ALA A 8 1.57 -48.59 -6.95
C ALA A 8 1.72 -47.46 -7.97
N VAL A 9 2.11 -47.84 -9.16
CA VAL A 9 2.13 -47.05 -10.40
C VAL A 9 0.76 -47.22 -11.06
N CYS A 10 0.09 -46.10 -11.35
CA CYS A 10 -1.04 -46.13 -12.29
C CYS A 10 -0.71 -45.26 -13.51
N LEU A 11 -0.67 -45.98 -14.60
CA LEU A 11 -0.48 -45.49 -15.96
C LEU A 11 -1.88 -45.41 -16.61
N SER A 12 -2.23 -44.33 -17.25
CA SER A 12 -3.39 -44.24 -18.17
C SER A 12 -3.17 -43.08 -19.13
N LEU A 13 -2.86 -43.33 -20.23
CA LEU A 13 -3.29 -43.65 -21.57
C LEU A 13 -4.03 -42.49 -22.26
N SER A 14 -3.37 -42.02 -23.30
CA SER A 14 -3.78 -40.98 -24.25
C SER A 14 -4.95 -41.40 -25.11
N LEU A 15 -5.80 -40.45 -25.52
CA LEU A 15 -6.59 -40.57 -26.71
C LEU A 15 -6.56 -39.28 -27.53
N LEU A 16 -5.94 -39.38 -28.71
CA LEU A 16 -6.06 -38.41 -29.81
C LEU A 16 -7.38 -38.63 -30.53
N ALA A 17 -8.04 -37.55 -30.90
CA ALA A 17 -9.03 -37.56 -31.97
C ALA A 17 -8.81 -36.34 -32.88
N THR A 18 -8.31 -36.63 -34.04
CA THR A 18 -8.23 -35.75 -35.23
C THR A 18 -9.58 -35.78 -35.96
N GLY A 19 -10.00 -34.62 -36.41
CA GLY A 19 -11.14 -34.50 -37.34
C GLY A 19 -11.05 -33.20 -38.12
N ALA A 20 -10.60 -33.33 -39.36
CA ALA A 20 -10.58 -32.26 -40.37
C ALA A 20 -11.74 -32.44 -41.35
N ALA A 21 -12.09 -31.39 -42.02
CA ALA A 21 -12.71 -31.24 -43.33
C ALA A 21 -13.93 -30.28 -43.26
N SER A 22 -14.22 -29.42 -44.14
CA SER A 22 -13.78 -28.90 -45.43
C SER A 22 -14.85 -27.92 -45.91
N ALA A 23 -14.42 -26.85 -46.44
CA ALA A 23 -14.97 -25.91 -47.41
C ALA A 23 -16.34 -26.19 -48.07
N SER A 24 -17.16 -25.18 -48.28
CA SER A 24 -17.50 -24.72 -49.63
C SER A 24 -18.33 -23.43 -49.64
N ALA A 25 -18.03 -22.61 -50.59
CA ALA A 25 -18.57 -21.31 -50.94
C ALA A 25 -19.98 -21.35 -51.53
N ALA A 26 -20.71 -20.25 -51.39
CA ALA A 26 -21.45 -19.54 -52.46
C ALA A 26 -22.19 -18.32 -51.88
N ASP A 27 -21.88 -17.16 -52.38
CA ASP A 27 -22.68 -15.94 -52.48
C ASP A 27 -23.55 -16.03 -53.75
N PRO A 28 -24.66 -15.32 -53.99
CA PRO A 28 -24.88 -13.89 -53.75
C PRO A 28 -26.34 -13.50 -53.39
N GLY A 29 -26.52 -12.29 -52.89
CA GLY A 29 -27.89 -11.73 -52.80
C GLY A 29 -27.91 -10.47 -51.91
N GLY A 30 -27.62 -9.31 -52.52
CA GLY A 30 -27.69 -8.03 -51.82
C GLY A 30 -29.12 -7.63 -51.46
N VAL A 31 -29.29 -7.16 -50.24
CA VAL A 31 -30.33 -6.20 -49.85
C VAL A 31 -29.70 -5.24 -48.84
N SER A 32 -29.66 -3.97 -49.25
CA SER A 32 -29.33 -2.89 -48.35
C SER A 32 -30.28 -2.83 -47.20
N ALA A 33 -29.83 -3.24 -46.01
CA ALA A 33 -30.52 -2.96 -44.78
C ALA A 33 -29.85 -1.76 -44.12
N SER A 34 -30.57 -0.67 -44.03
CA SER A 34 -30.23 0.55 -43.31
C SER A 34 -29.93 0.22 -41.88
N THR A 35 -28.71 0.43 -41.47
CA THR A 35 -28.27 0.33 -40.06
C THR A 35 -28.97 1.40 -39.23
N PRO A 36 -29.72 1.06 -38.17
CA PRO A 36 -30.19 2.09 -37.25
C PRO A 36 -29.00 2.61 -36.47
N THR A 37 -28.75 3.92 -36.64
CA THR A 37 -27.80 4.67 -35.85
C THR A 37 -28.18 4.54 -34.39
N ALA A 38 -27.38 3.86 -33.61
CA ALA A 38 -27.53 3.82 -32.15
C ALA A 38 -27.36 5.23 -31.61
N PRO A 39 -28.20 5.66 -30.66
CA PRO A 39 -28.03 6.96 -30.02
C PRO A 39 -26.73 6.96 -29.28
N THR A 40 -25.82 7.84 -29.67
CA THR A 40 -24.59 8.15 -28.94
C THR A 40 -24.99 8.78 -27.59
N THR A 41 -25.13 7.97 -26.57
CA THR A 41 -25.25 8.46 -25.22
C THR A 41 -23.90 9.12 -24.88
N LYS A 42 -23.86 10.44 -24.96
CA LYS A 42 -22.80 11.23 -24.36
C LYS A 42 -22.79 10.89 -22.88
N LYS A 43 -21.85 10.04 -22.49
CA LYS A 43 -21.55 9.76 -21.08
C LYS A 43 -21.11 11.09 -20.50
N SER A 44 -22.04 11.78 -19.85
CA SER A 44 -21.74 12.98 -19.07
C SER A 44 -20.82 12.54 -17.95
N THR A 45 -19.54 12.78 -18.13
CA THR A 45 -18.54 12.65 -17.07
C THR A 45 -18.76 13.85 -16.12
N VAL A 46 -19.81 13.77 -15.31
CA VAL A 46 -19.88 14.63 -14.13
C VAL A 46 -18.79 14.10 -13.22
N ALA A 47 -17.67 14.79 -13.19
CA ALA A 47 -16.67 14.58 -12.16
C ALA A 47 -17.38 14.64 -10.80
N PRO A 48 -17.12 13.69 -9.87
CA PRO A 48 -17.71 13.77 -8.55
C PRO A 48 -17.33 15.12 -7.96
N VAL A 49 -18.35 15.90 -7.61
CA VAL A 49 -18.18 17.16 -6.91
C VAL A 49 -17.62 16.79 -5.54
N VAL A 50 -16.30 16.88 -5.40
CA VAL A 50 -15.67 16.86 -4.09
C VAL A 50 -16.26 18.05 -3.32
N PRO A 51 -16.86 17.86 -2.14
CA PRO A 51 -17.37 18.99 -1.38
C PRO A 51 -16.23 19.97 -1.18
N ALA A 52 -16.44 21.20 -1.65
CA ALA A 52 -15.52 22.31 -1.48
C ALA A 52 -15.35 22.54 0.03
N GLY A 53 -14.25 22.11 0.63
CA GLY A 53 -14.14 22.35 2.04
C GLY A 53 -12.87 21.98 2.78
N ALA A 54 -11.99 21.15 2.27
CA ALA A 54 -10.75 20.95 2.98
C ALA A 54 -9.59 20.73 2.01
N ALA A 55 -8.69 21.68 1.97
CA ALA A 55 -7.43 21.54 1.25
C ALA A 55 -6.69 20.24 1.67
N PRO A 56 -6.05 19.53 0.72
CA PRO A 56 -5.26 18.35 1.04
C PRO A 56 -4.24 18.63 2.15
N VAL A 57 -4.06 17.67 3.04
CA VAL A 57 -3.02 17.77 4.06
C VAL A 57 -1.66 17.58 3.37
N THR A 58 -1.04 18.68 2.96
CA THR A 58 0.24 18.66 2.25
C THR A 58 1.40 18.41 3.19
N ALA A 59 2.36 17.58 2.76
CA ALA A 59 3.62 17.39 3.47
C ALA A 59 4.33 18.76 3.61
N ARG A 60 4.79 19.07 4.82
CA ARG A 60 5.68 20.21 5.08
C ARG A 60 7.05 19.66 5.42
N SER A 61 8.09 20.36 5.01
CA SER A 61 9.44 20.10 5.49
C SER A 61 9.42 20.11 7.04
N ALA A 62 9.68 18.97 7.63
CA ALA A 62 9.63 18.81 9.07
C ALA A 62 11.02 18.54 9.63
N ASN A 63 11.94 19.48 9.40
CA ASN A 63 13.14 19.58 10.24
C ASN A 63 12.80 20.05 11.67
N ILE A 64 11.52 20.13 12.01
CA ILE A 64 11.04 20.50 13.33
C ILE A 64 10.62 19.23 14.03
N ALA A 65 11.44 18.77 14.96
CA ALA A 65 11.05 17.71 15.88
C ALA A 65 9.70 18.09 16.54
N TYR A 66 8.73 17.20 16.46
CA TYR A 66 7.45 17.42 17.12
C TYR A 66 7.67 17.42 18.65
N ARG A 67 7.20 18.47 19.31
CA ARG A 67 7.33 18.66 20.76
C ARG A 67 5.97 18.67 21.48
N GLY A 68 4.89 18.40 20.75
CA GLY A 68 3.56 18.33 21.33
C GLY A 68 3.29 17.00 22.02
N PRO A 69 2.12 16.84 22.63
CA PRO A 69 1.73 15.60 23.29
C PRO A 69 1.56 14.46 22.27
N VAL A 70 2.11 13.30 22.61
CA VAL A 70 1.95 12.05 21.88
C VAL A 70 1.17 11.08 22.74
N TYR A 71 0.30 10.34 22.15
CA TYR A 71 -0.52 9.32 22.77
C TYR A 71 -0.33 7.99 22.06
N GLU A 72 -0.74 6.94 22.73
CA GLU A 72 -0.72 5.58 22.20
C GLU A 72 -2.12 4.98 22.34
N ARG A 73 -2.55 4.26 21.32
CA ARG A 73 -3.74 3.44 21.38
C ARG A 73 -3.36 2.04 21.88
N THR A 74 -3.91 1.64 23.02
CA THR A 74 -3.66 0.33 23.59
C THR A 74 -4.41 -0.78 22.82
N ALA A 75 -4.02 -2.03 23.02
CA ALA A 75 -4.72 -3.19 22.45
C ALA A 75 -6.21 -3.27 22.85
N THR A 76 -6.63 -2.60 23.93
CA THR A 76 -8.03 -2.47 24.34
C THR A 76 -8.73 -1.27 23.71
N GLY A 77 -8.04 -0.52 22.84
CA GLY A 77 -8.56 0.67 22.14
C GLY A 77 -8.57 1.95 22.98
N GLN A 78 -8.02 1.94 24.18
CA GLN A 78 -7.88 3.14 25.01
C GLN A 78 -6.76 4.04 24.47
N VAL A 79 -6.91 5.33 24.60
CA VAL A 79 -5.89 6.32 24.24
C VAL A 79 -5.24 6.84 25.53
N VAL A 80 -3.94 6.56 25.69
CA VAL A 80 -3.16 6.94 26.85
C VAL A 80 -1.96 7.79 26.45
N PRO A 81 -1.40 8.61 27.33
CA PRO A 81 -0.14 9.31 27.04
C PRO A 81 0.97 8.33 26.70
N TYR A 82 1.65 8.55 25.58
CA TYR A 82 2.80 7.74 25.19
C TYR A 82 4.04 8.14 25.97
N THR A 83 4.71 7.15 26.51
CA THR A 83 6.03 7.32 27.15
C THR A 83 7.05 6.53 26.34
N PRO A 84 8.02 7.21 25.67
CA PRO A 84 9.06 6.51 24.93
C PRO A 84 9.79 5.49 25.79
N PRO A 85 10.18 4.33 25.25
CA PRO A 85 10.99 3.37 25.97
C PRO A 85 12.31 4.02 26.39
N GLY A 86 12.70 3.80 27.66
CA GLY A 86 13.96 4.34 28.16
C GLY A 86 15.15 3.75 27.41
N PRO A 87 16.34 4.41 27.44
CA PRO A 87 17.52 3.99 26.68
C PRO A 87 17.95 2.54 26.99
N ALA A 88 17.65 2.02 28.15
CA ALA A 88 17.92 0.63 28.51
C ALA A 88 16.97 -0.36 27.83
N GLN A 89 15.70 0.00 27.61
CA GLN A 89 14.72 -0.80 26.90
C GLN A 89 14.98 -0.76 25.39
N ALA A 90 15.26 0.41 24.84
CA ALA A 90 15.63 0.55 23.44
C ALA A 90 16.92 -0.23 23.08
N ALA A 91 17.88 -0.33 24.00
CA ALA A 91 19.10 -1.13 23.82
C ALA A 91 18.81 -2.64 23.86
N GLN A 92 17.84 -3.09 24.65
CA GLN A 92 17.41 -4.50 24.68
C GLN A 92 16.69 -4.90 23.40
N GLU A 93 15.80 -4.05 22.87
CA GLU A 93 15.14 -4.27 21.59
C GLU A 93 16.12 -4.30 20.41
N SER A 94 17.14 -3.45 20.44
CA SER A 94 18.23 -3.43 19.43
C SER A 94 19.20 -4.61 19.56
N ALA A 95 19.44 -5.11 20.76
CA ALA A 95 20.36 -6.22 21.03
C ALA A 95 19.76 -7.60 20.67
N THR A 96 18.44 -7.69 20.52
CA THR A 96 17.74 -8.93 20.14
C THR A 96 17.70 -9.14 18.61
N GLY A 97 18.59 -8.52 17.86
CA GLY A 97 18.78 -8.66 16.41
C GLY A 97 19.18 -10.06 15.93
N GLY A 98 18.87 -11.08 16.70
CA GLY A 98 19.06 -12.51 16.41
C GLY A 98 17.99 -13.33 17.09
N SER A 99 16.70 -13.02 16.84
CA SER A 99 15.62 -13.84 17.40
C SER A 99 15.66 -15.24 16.79
N PRO A 100 15.65 -16.29 17.65
CA PRO A 100 15.36 -17.64 17.17
C PRO A 100 13.96 -17.64 16.55
N ALA A 101 13.81 -18.40 15.48
CA ALA A 101 12.55 -18.55 14.76
C ALA A 101 11.40 -18.80 15.74
N GLY A 102 10.49 -17.82 15.88
CA GLY A 102 9.32 -17.93 16.74
C GLY A 102 9.05 -16.76 17.68
N THR A 103 9.95 -15.81 17.85
CA THR A 103 9.69 -14.59 18.63
C THR A 103 9.06 -13.55 17.70
N LEU A 104 7.80 -13.19 17.97
CA LEU A 104 7.14 -12.09 17.27
C LEU A 104 7.99 -10.82 17.43
N ALA A 105 8.24 -10.11 16.33
CA ALA A 105 8.83 -8.78 16.42
C ALA A 105 7.99 -7.93 17.39
N PRO A 106 8.61 -7.06 18.20
CA PRO A 106 7.85 -6.22 19.11
C PRO A 106 6.83 -5.41 18.30
N VAL A 107 5.56 -5.52 18.70
CA VAL A 107 4.48 -4.75 18.08
C VAL A 107 4.78 -3.28 18.29
N LYS A 108 4.91 -2.52 17.20
CA LYS A 108 5.17 -1.09 17.29
C LYS A 108 3.95 -0.37 17.86
N PRO A 109 4.16 0.71 18.65
CA PRO A 109 3.05 1.42 19.28
C PRO A 109 2.17 2.13 18.24
N GLU A 110 0.86 2.08 18.42
CA GLU A 110 -0.13 2.82 17.63
C GLU A 110 -0.17 4.29 18.09
N LEU A 111 0.79 5.08 17.59
CA LEU A 111 0.97 6.46 18.03
C LEU A 111 -0.11 7.40 17.46
N LEU A 112 -0.53 8.34 18.30
CA LEU A 112 -1.53 9.35 18.01
C LEU A 112 -1.07 10.75 18.43
N VAL A 113 -1.48 11.77 17.66
CA VAL A 113 -1.26 13.17 17.98
C VAL A 113 -2.53 14.00 17.77
N PRO A 114 -2.73 15.08 18.52
CA PRO A 114 -3.84 15.99 18.28
C PRO A 114 -3.75 16.67 16.90
N GLY A 115 -4.90 17.01 16.34
CA GLY A 115 -5.01 17.77 15.10
C GLY A 115 -5.18 16.89 13.86
N THR A 116 -4.90 17.48 12.68
CA THR A 116 -5.19 16.91 11.36
C THR A 116 -3.95 16.43 10.60
N ARG A 117 -2.76 16.52 11.20
CA ARG A 117 -1.49 16.13 10.55
C ARG A 117 -0.81 15.04 11.32
N ALA A 118 -0.35 14.02 10.62
CA ALA A 118 0.58 13.06 11.16
C ALA A 118 1.92 13.74 11.54
N ARG A 119 2.59 13.22 12.53
CA ARG A 119 3.86 13.73 13.02
C ARG A 119 4.90 12.62 13.05
N TYR A 120 6.12 13.00 12.69
CA TYR A 120 7.25 12.10 12.81
C TYR A 120 7.75 12.11 14.26
N VAL A 121 7.75 10.93 14.88
CA VAL A 121 8.11 10.74 16.29
C VAL A 121 9.06 9.55 16.37
N GLU A 122 10.32 9.78 16.69
CA GLU A 122 11.31 8.72 16.95
C GLU A 122 11.42 7.62 15.89
N GLY A 123 11.29 7.98 14.63
CA GLY A 123 11.38 7.03 13.52
C GLY A 123 10.03 6.53 13.01
N LEU A 124 8.96 6.68 13.79
CA LEU A 124 7.60 6.29 13.47
C LEU A 124 6.73 7.48 13.08
N ALA A 125 5.55 7.22 12.59
CA ALA A 125 4.52 8.23 12.36
C ALA A 125 3.44 8.14 13.45
N ALA A 126 3.15 9.26 14.08
CA ALA A 126 1.98 9.38 14.94
C ALA A 126 0.79 9.89 14.11
N ALA A 127 -0.28 9.10 14.06
CA ALA A 127 -1.48 9.42 13.29
C ALA A 127 -2.28 10.56 13.94
N PRO A 128 -2.95 11.44 13.16
CA PRO A 128 -3.75 12.51 13.73
C PRO A 128 -5.08 11.96 14.30
N MET A 129 -5.41 12.34 15.53
CA MET A 129 -6.65 11.91 16.20
C MET A 129 -7.93 12.31 15.45
N SER A 130 -7.90 13.39 14.65
CA SER A 130 -9.06 13.82 13.88
C SER A 130 -9.21 13.13 12.53
N ALA A 131 -8.27 12.28 12.14
CA ALA A 131 -8.39 11.48 10.92
C ALA A 131 -9.36 10.31 11.12
N PRO A 132 -10.04 9.85 10.06
CA PRO A 132 -10.77 8.59 10.08
C PRO A 132 -9.88 7.44 10.59
N LEU A 133 -10.47 6.45 11.25
CA LEU A 133 -9.73 5.28 11.75
C LEU A 133 -8.94 4.60 10.64
N THR A 134 -9.53 4.43 9.46
CA THR A 134 -8.85 3.86 8.28
C THR A 134 -7.54 4.59 7.95
N VAL A 135 -7.48 5.92 8.09
CA VAL A 135 -6.24 6.69 7.88
C VAL A 135 -5.22 6.43 8.99
N GLN A 136 -5.68 6.28 10.22
CA GLN A 136 -4.82 5.92 11.36
C GLN A 136 -4.23 4.52 11.17
N GLU A 137 -5.05 3.57 10.72
CA GLU A 137 -4.64 2.20 10.40
C GLU A 137 -3.59 2.14 9.28
N ILE A 138 -3.72 2.96 8.23
CA ILE A 138 -2.67 3.09 7.21
C ILE A 138 -1.34 3.54 7.83
N VAL A 139 -1.38 4.52 8.73
CA VAL A 139 -0.18 5.03 9.40
C VAL A 139 0.47 3.93 10.24
N TRP A 140 -0.30 3.25 11.07
CA TRP A 140 0.23 2.20 11.95
C TRP A 140 0.73 0.99 11.16
N ALA A 141 0.02 0.57 10.10
CA ALA A 141 0.52 -0.47 9.21
C ALA A 141 1.84 -0.06 8.53
N GLY A 142 1.94 1.20 8.11
CA GLY A 142 3.20 1.73 7.61
C GLY A 142 4.33 1.63 8.65
N ASP A 143 4.04 1.92 9.92
CA ASP A 143 5.01 1.83 11.01
C ASP A 143 5.55 0.41 11.20
N GLU A 144 4.73 -0.62 11.03
CA GLU A 144 5.11 -2.03 11.16
C GLU A 144 6.38 -2.38 10.35
N ILE A 145 6.46 -1.85 9.15
CA ILE A 145 7.54 -2.16 8.18
C ILE A 145 8.68 -1.14 8.18
N ILE A 146 8.60 -0.06 8.96
CA ILE A 146 9.68 0.93 9.04
C ILE A 146 10.97 0.28 9.56
N GLY A 147 12.07 0.54 8.87
CA GLY A 147 13.38 0.02 9.22
C GLY A 147 13.76 -1.24 8.46
N LEU A 148 12.83 -1.93 7.84
CA LEU A 148 13.12 -3.06 6.98
C LEU A 148 13.91 -2.62 5.72
N PRO A 149 14.72 -3.52 5.13
CA PRO A 149 15.49 -3.21 3.94
C PRO A 149 14.60 -3.09 2.69
N TYR A 150 15.13 -2.40 1.68
CA TYR A 150 14.57 -2.48 0.34
C TYR A 150 14.92 -3.86 -0.26
N ILE A 151 13.90 -4.60 -0.69
CA ILE A 151 14.05 -5.85 -1.44
C ILE A 151 13.13 -5.77 -2.66
N TYR A 152 13.69 -5.85 -3.86
CA TYR A 152 12.91 -5.86 -5.09
C TYR A 152 11.93 -7.04 -5.13
N GLY A 153 10.65 -6.81 -5.43
CA GLY A 153 9.57 -7.78 -5.35
C GLY A 153 9.11 -8.10 -3.91
N GLY A 154 9.66 -7.41 -2.91
CA GLY A 154 9.27 -7.59 -1.51
C GLY A 154 7.88 -7.03 -1.21
N GLY A 155 7.06 -7.78 -0.48
CA GLY A 155 5.68 -7.42 -0.13
C GLY A 155 4.63 -7.84 -1.15
N HIS A 156 5.01 -8.55 -2.23
CA HIS A 156 4.10 -8.95 -3.31
C HIS A 156 3.56 -10.39 -3.20
N ASN A 157 3.71 -11.04 -2.06
CA ASN A 157 3.04 -12.31 -1.80
C ASN A 157 1.63 -12.09 -1.22
N GLY A 158 0.75 -13.08 -1.35
CA GLY A 158 -0.64 -12.98 -0.89
C GLY A 158 -0.84 -12.79 0.62
N SER A 159 0.22 -12.95 1.43
CA SER A 159 0.19 -12.64 2.87
C SER A 159 0.70 -11.23 3.19
N PHE A 160 1.20 -10.51 2.21
CA PHE A 160 1.89 -9.22 2.35
C PHE A 160 3.15 -9.25 3.24
N SER A 161 3.47 -10.36 3.87
CA SER A 161 4.61 -10.50 4.78
C SER A 161 5.90 -10.71 3.99
N SER A 162 6.95 -9.95 4.33
CA SER A 162 8.24 -10.01 3.64
C SER A 162 9.39 -9.57 4.58
N PRO A 163 10.61 -10.10 4.43
CA PRO A 163 11.77 -9.63 5.19
C PRO A 163 12.23 -8.22 4.79
N GLY A 164 11.69 -7.67 3.72
CA GLY A 164 11.91 -6.32 3.22
C GLY A 164 10.91 -6.02 2.11
N TYR A 165 10.78 -4.76 1.74
CA TYR A 165 9.75 -4.29 0.83
C TYR A 165 10.34 -3.45 -0.29
N ASP A 166 9.75 -3.56 -1.48
CA ASP A 166 9.96 -2.57 -2.54
C ASP A 166 8.96 -1.41 -2.42
N CYS A 167 8.96 -0.54 -3.42
CA CYS A 167 8.16 0.68 -3.41
C CYS A 167 6.66 0.40 -3.37
N SER A 168 6.15 -0.41 -4.28
CA SER A 168 4.74 -0.76 -4.39
C SER A 168 4.29 -1.74 -3.31
N GLY A 169 5.15 -2.68 -2.91
CA GLY A 169 4.91 -3.56 -1.77
C GLY A 169 4.74 -2.78 -0.46
N THR A 170 5.51 -1.69 -0.26
CA THR A 170 5.35 -0.79 0.89
C THR A 170 3.97 -0.10 0.88
N VAL A 171 3.55 0.43 -0.26
CA VAL A 171 2.23 1.06 -0.41
C VAL A 171 1.12 0.04 -0.20
N SER A 172 1.24 -1.13 -0.84
CA SER A 172 0.26 -2.21 -0.74
C SER A 172 0.10 -2.72 0.70
N PHE A 173 1.21 -2.88 1.43
CA PHE A 173 1.17 -3.28 2.84
C PHE A 173 0.39 -2.28 3.71
N ALA A 174 0.68 -0.99 3.56
CA ALA A 174 0.01 0.05 4.32
C ALA A 174 -1.49 0.14 4.01
N LEU A 175 -1.89 -0.01 2.74
CA LEU A 175 -3.29 -0.05 2.32
C LEU A 175 -4.00 -1.32 2.81
N HIS A 176 -3.32 -2.46 2.80
CA HIS A 176 -3.84 -3.72 3.32
C HIS A 176 -4.13 -3.66 4.81
N GLY A 177 -3.26 -3.06 5.61
CA GLY A 177 -3.47 -2.89 7.04
C GLY A 177 -4.72 -2.11 7.41
N ALA A 178 -5.23 -1.28 6.49
CA ALA A 178 -6.49 -0.57 6.61
C ALA A 178 -7.64 -1.22 5.81
N ALA A 179 -7.50 -2.48 5.41
CA ALA A 179 -8.46 -3.25 4.62
C ALA A 179 -8.88 -2.60 3.28
N LEU A 180 -8.01 -1.77 2.69
CA LEU A 180 -8.24 -1.12 1.39
C LEU A 180 -7.71 -1.93 0.21
N LEU A 181 -6.87 -2.93 0.47
CA LEU A 181 -6.31 -3.85 -0.51
C LEU A 181 -6.38 -5.29 0.02
N THR A 182 -6.78 -6.23 -0.83
CA THR A 182 -6.84 -7.67 -0.51
C THR A 182 -5.71 -8.47 -1.16
N MET A 183 -5.11 -7.92 -2.21
CA MET A 183 -3.93 -8.47 -2.90
C MET A 183 -2.94 -7.33 -3.15
N PRO A 184 -1.63 -7.58 -3.06
CA PRO A 184 -0.65 -6.56 -3.36
C PRO A 184 -0.68 -6.17 -4.84
N GLU A 185 -0.55 -4.87 -5.09
CA GLU A 185 -0.49 -4.28 -6.41
C GLU A 185 0.93 -3.80 -6.73
N ASP A 186 1.36 -3.97 -7.98
CA ASP A 186 2.61 -3.37 -8.45
C ASP A 186 2.46 -1.86 -8.74
N SER A 187 3.56 -1.20 -9.10
CA SER A 187 3.51 0.25 -9.32
C SER A 187 2.66 0.64 -10.55
N SER A 188 2.53 -0.23 -11.55
CA SER A 188 1.68 0.03 -12.72
C SER A 188 0.20 -0.16 -12.39
N GLU A 189 -0.13 -1.15 -11.58
CA GLU A 189 -1.50 -1.39 -11.09
C GLU A 189 -1.97 -0.25 -10.20
N LEU A 190 -1.12 0.25 -9.31
CA LEU A 190 -1.39 1.40 -8.46
C LEU A 190 -1.68 2.71 -9.26
N GLU A 191 -1.27 2.81 -10.52
CA GLU A 191 -1.65 3.93 -11.39
C GLU A 191 -3.17 4.00 -11.66
N ALA A 192 -3.87 2.90 -11.49
CA ALA A 192 -5.33 2.80 -11.65
C ALA A 192 -6.10 2.70 -10.33
N PHE A 193 -5.41 2.65 -9.19
CA PHE A 193 -6.02 2.48 -7.87
C PHE A 193 -7.03 3.59 -7.52
N GLY A 194 -8.16 3.22 -6.90
CA GLY A 194 -9.12 4.17 -6.34
C GLY A 194 -9.59 5.27 -7.28
N SER A 195 -9.60 6.52 -6.82
CA SER A 195 -9.98 7.71 -7.59
C SER A 195 -8.78 8.52 -8.06
N ALA A 196 -8.94 9.22 -9.19
CA ALA A 196 -7.90 10.12 -9.72
C ALA A 196 -7.79 11.40 -8.88
N GLY A 197 -6.57 11.92 -8.78
CA GLY A 197 -6.26 13.16 -8.08
C GLY A 197 -5.81 12.96 -6.63
N GLN A 198 -5.58 14.07 -5.94
CA GLN A 198 -5.16 14.05 -4.53
C GLN A 198 -6.35 13.78 -3.62
N GLY A 199 -6.17 12.88 -2.66
CA GLY A 199 -7.09 12.68 -1.56
C GLY A 199 -6.90 13.73 -0.47
N ARG A 200 -7.87 13.82 0.42
CA ARG A 200 -7.78 14.69 1.59
C ARG A 200 -6.70 14.22 2.56
N TRP A 201 -6.67 12.92 2.82
CA TRP A 201 -5.82 12.30 3.82
C TRP A 201 -4.71 11.44 3.22
N VAL A 202 -5.03 10.73 2.15
CA VAL A 202 -4.16 9.76 1.51
C VAL A 202 -4.02 10.08 0.04
N THR A 203 -2.79 10.15 -0.44
CA THR A 203 -2.51 10.28 -1.88
C THR A 203 -1.41 9.31 -2.26
N ILE A 204 -1.67 8.52 -3.28
CA ILE A 204 -0.71 7.58 -3.87
C ILE A 204 -0.15 8.23 -5.14
N PHE A 205 1.14 8.14 -5.30
CA PHE A 205 1.89 8.58 -6.47
C PHE A 205 2.54 7.36 -7.08
N SER A 206 2.17 7.01 -8.30
CA SER A 206 2.70 5.81 -8.96
C SER A 206 2.99 6.04 -10.43
N ASN A 207 4.02 5.37 -10.93
CA ASN A 207 4.35 5.19 -12.33
C ASN A 207 5.02 3.82 -12.52
N ALA A 208 5.29 3.42 -13.76
CA ALA A 208 5.87 2.12 -14.07
C ALA A 208 7.21 1.80 -13.34
N GLY A 209 7.91 2.79 -12.78
CA GLY A 209 9.22 2.62 -12.16
C GLY A 209 9.22 2.81 -10.64
N HIS A 210 8.19 3.41 -10.04
CA HIS A 210 8.16 3.70 -8.62
C HIS A 210 6.77 4.04 -8.09
N ALA A 211 6.52 3.68 -6.85
CA ALA A 211 5.33 4.10 -6.11
C ALA A 211 5.70 4.61 -4.71
N TYR A 212 4.95 5.58 -4.21
CA TYR A 212 4.98 6.06 -2.84
C TYR A 212 3.63 6.68 -2.47
N MET A 213 3.41 6.96 -1.21
CA MET A 213 2.18 7.61 -0.76
C MET A 213 2.46 8.74 0.23
N THR A 214 1.50 9.65 0.34
CA THR A 214 1.44 10.61 1.45
C THR A 214 0.20 10.33 2.29
N VAL A 215 0.36 10.31 3.59
CA VAL A 215 -0.71 10.07 4.56
C VAL A 215 -0.69 11.18 5.59
N ALA A 216 -1.78 11.93 5.68
CA ALA A 216 -1.95 13.02 6.63
C ALA A 216 -0.74 13.99 6.71
N GLY A 217 0.00 14.14 5.60
CA GLY A 217 1.12 15.08 5.48
C GLY A 217 2.51 14.49 5.69
N LEU A 218 2.66 13.20 5.96
CA LEU A 218 3.93 12.47 5.89
C LEU A 218 4.00 11.63 4.62
N ARG A 219 5.21 11.44 4.08
CA ARG A 219 5.48 10.57 2.94
C ARG A 219 5.98 9.22 3.43
N LEU A 220 5.32 8.14 3.00
CA LEU A 220 5.81 6.78 3.12
C LEU A 220 6.46 6.39 1.79
N ASP A 221 7.75 6.11 1.82
CA ASP A 221 8.55 5.92 0.60
C ASP A 221 9.78 5.08 0.90
N THR A 222 10.15 4.18 0.00
CA THR A 222 11.39 3.42 0.06
C THR A 222 12.59 4.16 -0.51
N SER A 223 12.35 5.15 -1.37
CA SER A 223 13.42 5.96 -1.97
C SER A 223 13.86 7.08 -1.02
N ALA A 224 15.17 7.26 -0.90
CA ALA A 224 15.75 8.36 -0.16
C ALA A 224 15.77 9.69 -0.93
N GLN A 225 15.15 9.79 -2.11
CA GLN A 225 15.10 11.04 -2.86
C GLN A 225 14.50 12.15 -2.01
N ASP A 226 15.15 13.30 -1.98
CA ASP A 226 14.80 14.46 -1.17
C ASP A 226 14.86 14.21 0.36
N ASP A 227 15.58 13.18 0.79
CA ASP A 227 15.79 12.84 2.19
C ASP A 227 17.30 12.85 2.51
N PRO A 228 17.79 13.77 3.35
CA PRO A 228 19.21 13.87 3.65
C PRO A 228 19.79 12.66 4.41
N SER A 229 18.95 11.78 4.96
CA SER A 229 19.42 10.56 5.62
C SER A 229 20.03 9.56 4.64
N ASN A 230 19.68 9.64 3.35
CA ASN A 230 20.07 8.72 2.28
C ASN A 230 19.75 7.23 2.58
N GLN A 231 18.81 6.97 3.49
CA GLN A 231 18.41 5.61 3.87
C GLN A 231 17.35 5.06 2.92
N GLN A 232 17.62 3.91 2.32
CA GLN A 232 16.69 3.17 1.49
C GLN A 232 15.75 2.28 2.33
N GLY A 233 14.67 1.78 1.72
CA GLY A 233 13.67 0.94 2.35
C GLY A 233 12.52 1.74 2.96
N PRO A 234 11.46 1.05 3.46
CA PRO A 234 10.28 1.71 4.01
C PRO A 234 10.63 2.71 5.11
N ARG A 235 10.26 3.97 4.94
CA ARG A 235 10.52 5.07 5.88
C ARG A 235 9.43 6.11 5.79
N TRP A 236 9.04 6.66 6.92
CA TRP A 236 8.33 7.93 6.97
C TRP A 236 9.29 9.07 6.71
N ARG A 237 8.93 9.92 5.77
CA ARG A 237 9.74 11.05 5.36
C ARG A 237 8.94 12.33 5.50
N PRO A 238 9.44 13.29 6.29
CA PRO A 238 8.75 14.56 6.46
C PRO A 238 8.87 15.45 5.22
N LEU A 239 9.76 15.12 4.30
CA LEU A 239 10.04 15.92 3.11
C LEU A 239 9.12 15.55 1.95
N ARG A 240 8.68 16.57 1.24
CA ARG A 240 7.91 16.41 0.02
C ARG A 240 8.82 15.99 -1.13
N ARG A 241 8.40 14.98 -1.89
CA ARG A 241 9.01 14.61 -3.15
C ARG A 241 8.37 15.37 -4.31
N ALA A 242 9.15 15.70 -5.35
CA ALA A 242 8.60 16.13 -6.64
C ALA A 242 7.77 14.99 -7.25
N ASN A 243 6.59 15.31 -7.78
CA ASN A 243 5.61 14.32 -8.24
C ASN A 243 5.20 14.51 -9.72
N THR A 244 6.06 15.13 -10.52
CA THR A 244 5.74 15.56 -11.89
C THR A 244 5.61 14.42 -12.90
N SER A 245 5.88 13.21 -12.60
CA SER A 245 5.83 12.07 -13.54
C SER A 245 5.03 10.90 -13.00
N TYR A 246 4.09 11.18 -12.10
CA TYR A 246 3.30 10.15 -11.43
C TYR A 246 1.81 10.29 -11.75
N ALA A 247 1.13 9.17 -11.94
CA ALA A 247 -0.30 9.11 -11.73
C ALA A 247 -0.58 9.43 -10.26
N VAL A 248 -1.61 10.25 -10.02
CA VAL A 248 -2.00 10.69 -8.67
C VAL A 248 -3.33 10.06 -8.35
N ARG A 249 -3.38 9.26 -7.30
CA ARG A 249 -4.53 8.45 -6.93
C ARG A 249 -4.84 8.57 -5.44
N HIS A 250 -6.06 8.23 -5.05
CA HIS A 250 -6.43 8.17 -3.64
C HIS A 250 -7.52 7.11 -3.40
N PRO A 251 -7.59 6.50 -2.19
CA PRO A 251 -8.69 5.63 -1.82
C PRO A 251 -10.01 6.41 -1.82
N LEU A 252 -11.10 5.77 -2.18
CA LEU A 252 -12.44 6.39 -2.18
C LEU A 252 -12.79 6.97 -0.80
N GLY A 253 -13.13 8.25 -0.76
CA GLY A 253 -13.53 8.94 0.46
C GLY A 253 -12.38 9.41 1.37
N LEU A 254 -11.13 9.19 1.02
CA LEU A 254 -9.93 9.62 1.75
C LEU A 254 -9.09 10.57 0.90
#